data_20590e865d8087cf7f49fa4a7bd11038
#
_entry.id   20590e865d8087cf7f49fa4a7bd11038
#
_cell.length_a   1.000
_cell.length_b   1.000
_cell.length_c   1.000
_cell.angle_alpha   90.00
_cell.angle_beta   90.00
_cell.angle_gamma   90.00
#
_symmetry.space_group_name_H-M   'P 1'
#
loop_
_entity.id
_entity.type
_entity.pdbx_description
1 polymer ?
#
loop_
_entity_poly.entity_id
_entity_poly.type
_entity_poly.pdbx_seq_one_letter_code
_entity_poly.pdbx_strand_id
1 'polypeptide(L)'
;IAEEVRERMAQMGVRTFEELVGRADLLDMRQGITHWKAQGLDFSRVFHQVPNAVGDTSYQTLTQDHGLVNALDQQLIAQCEPALSEGKPVSFIQNVRNLNRSIGAMLSGQVARKYGHAGLPDGTIHIQMNGTAGQSFGAFLAHGVTFDLVGEGNDYVGKGLSGGRIIVRPNNSFRGASHQNIIVGNTVLYGAIAGSAFLSGVAGERFAVRHSGAACVVEGTGDHGCEYMTGGTVVVLGDTGRNFAAGMSGGVAYVYDPEAQFKQRCNTTMVALSNVTHTAEQAQHDAVWHAINFDAQPASDEDNLKSMIEQHFKYTGSERAREILDDWDNALGLFVKVMPTDYRKVLAERAKEVVAA
;
A
#
# COMPACT_ATOMS: atom_id res chain seq x y z
N ILE A 1 -26.43 11.98 -0.63
CA ILE A 1 -26.12 12.35 0.77
C ILE A 1 -26.20 13.86 0.99
N ALA A 2 -25.42 14.71 0.27
CA ALA A 2 -25.41 16.16 0.52
C ALA A 2 -26.80 16.79 0.34
N GLU A 3 -27.57 16.40 -0.67
CA GLU A 3 -28.95 16.90 -0.86
C GLU A 3 -29.89 16.44 0.26
N GLU A 4 -29.80 15.18 0.69
CA GLU A 4 -30.57 14.69 1.85
C GLU A 4 -30.25 15.48 3.13
N VAL A 5 -28.96 15.84 3.35
CA VAL A 5 -28.58 16.71 4.48
C VAL A 5 -29.26 18.07 4.37
N ARG A 6 -29.26 18.69 3.18
CA ARG A 6 -29.93 19.98 2.95
C ARG A 6 -31.44 19.91 3.24
N GLU A 7 -32.11 18.86 2.75
CA GLU A 7 -33.54 18.64 2.99
C GLU A 7 -33.85 18.48 4.49
N ARG A 8 -33.01 17.71 5.22
CA ARG A 8 -33.19 17.53 6.67
C ARG A 8 -32.93 18.84 7.42
N MET A 9 -31.92 19.59 7.06
CA MET A 9 -31.64 20.90 7.65
C MET A 9 -32.80 21.88 7.39
N ALA A 10 -33.39 21.90 6.19
CA ALA A 10 -34.55 22.71 5.86
C ALA A 10 -35.78 22.32 6.70
N GLN A 11 -36.01 20.99 6.93
CA GLN A 11 -37.08 20.49 7.81
C GLN A 11 -36.89 20.95 9.27
N MET A 12 -35.64 21.03 9.74
CA MET A 12 -35.30 21.50 11.08
C MET A 12 -35.28 23.05 11.19
N GLY A 13 -35.42 23.77 10.08
CA GLY A 13 -35.33 25.23 10.07
C GLY A 13 -33.90 25.77 10.21
N VAL A 14 -32.89 24.95 9.92
CA VAL A 14 -31.45 25.28 10.02
C VAL A 14 -30.92 25.62 8.64
N ARG A 15 -30.24 26.77 8.48
CA ARG A 15 -29.79 27.29 7.18
C ARG A 15 -28.37 26.89 6.82
N THR A 16 -27.48 26.87 7.81
CA THR A 16 -26.07 26.57 7.61
C THR A 16 -25.66 25.37 8.45
N PHE A 17 -24.60 24.68 8.03
CA PHE A 17 -24.08 23.52 8.77
C PHE A 17 -23.50 23.96 10.13
N GLU A 18 -22.92 25.14 10.21
CA GLU A 18 -22.40 25.75 11.45
C GLU A 18 -23.51 25.95 12.50
N GLU A 19 -24.73 26.36 12.06
CA GLU A 19 -25.88 26.46 12.95
C GLU A 19 -26.34 25.09 13.50
N LEU A 20 -26.04 23.98 12.81
CA LEU A 20 -26.41 22.64 13.22
C LEU A 20 -25.38 22.02 14.18
N VAL A 21 -24.12 22.42 14.10
CA VAL A 21 -23.04 21.87 14.94
C VAL A 21 -23.36 22.07 16.43
N GLY A 22 -23.31 20.96 17.19
CA GLY A 22 -23.53 20.98 18.65
C GLY A 22 -25.01 21.07 19.06
N ARG A 23 -25.97 21.09 18.13
CA ARG A 23 -27.40 21.19 18.42
C ARG A 23 -28.01 19.86 18.85
N ALA A 24 -27.51 19.29 19.94
CA ALA A 24 -28.05 18.07 20.53
C ALA A 24 -29.52 18.22 21.02
N ASP A 25 -29.96 19.45 21.26
CA ASP A 25 -31.35 19.77 21.59
C ASP A 25 -32.34 19.44 20.45
N LEU A 26 -31.89 19.32 19.21
CA LEU A 26 -32.71 18.92 18.06
C LEU A 26 -32.88 17.40 17.95
N LEU A 27 -32.22 16.61 18.78
CA LEU A 27 -32.27 15.15 18.74
C LEU A 27 -33.35 14.62 19.72
N ASP A 28 -34.30 13.84 19.22
CA ASP A 28 -35.34 13.22 20.00
C ASP A 28 -35.12 11.69 20.15
N MET A 29 -34.75 11.27 21.35
CA MET A 29 -34.53 9.87 21.66
C MET A 29 -35.81 9.03 21.75
N ARG A 30 -36.99 9.65 21.99
CA ARG A 30 -38.22 8.94 22.26
C ARG A 30 -38.64 8.03 21.11
N GLN A 31 -38.37 8.38 19.87
CA GLN A 31 -38.67 7.55 18.71
C GLN A 31 -37.75 6.33 18.59
N GLY A 32 -36.47 6.45 19.01
CA GLY A 32 -35.51 5.35 19.01
C GLY A 32 -35.76 4.30 20.10
N ILE A 33 -36.39 4.71 21.23
CA ILE A 33 -36.64 3.87 22.41
C ILE A 33 -37.71 2.80 22.14
N THR A 34 -38.51 2.88 21.09
CA THR A 34 -39.55 1.89 20.74
C THR A 34 -38.92 0.54 20.32
N HIS A 35 -37.71 0.49 19.89
CA HIS A 35 -37.03 -0.76 19.55
C HIS A 35 -36.58 -1.50 20.83
N TRP A 36 -36.89 -2.79 20.94
CA TRP A 36 -36.66 -3.57 22.17
C TRP A 36 -35.20 -3.60 22.63
N LYS A 37 -34.22 -3.55 21.70
CA LYS A 37 -32.78 -3.46 22.04
C LYS A 37 -32.36 -2.07 22.52
N ALA A 38 -33.13 -1.04 22.23
CA ALA A 38 -32.83 0.34 22.63
C ALA A 38 -33.45 0.67 24.01
N GLN A 39 -34.33 -0.19 24.51
CA GLN A 39 -34.92 -0.02 25.85
C GLN A 39 -33.82 -0.07 26.91
N GLY A 40 -33.71 0.97 27.72
CA GLY A 40 -32.69 1.10 28.76
C GLY A 40 -31.42 1.80 28.33
N LEU A 41 -31.28 2.23 27.06
CA LEU A 41 -30.19 3.10 26.66
C LEU A 41 -30.43 4.53 27.14
N ASP A 42 -29.42 5.10 27.80
CA ASP A 42 -29.46 6.50 28.26
C ASP A 42 -28.40 7.29 27.45
N PHE A 43 -28.86 8.19 26.59
CA PHE A 43 -28.00 9.07 25.78
C PHE A 43 -27.85 10.47 26.39
N SER A 44 -28.33 10.72 27.58
CA SER A 44 -28.24 12.05 28.22
C SER A 44 -26.80 12.59 28.28
N ARG A 45 -25.81 11.70 28.50
CA ARG A 45 -24.40 12.09 28.53
C ARG A 45 -23.84 12.42 27.13
N VAL A 46 -24.37 11.78 26.07
CA VAL A 46 -23.99 12.05 24.67
C VAL A 46 -24.60 13.37 24.22
N PHE A 47 -25.82 13.64 24.64
CA PHE A 47 -26.55 14.88 24.30
C PHE A 47 -26.26 16.05 25.25
N HIS A 48 -25.35 15.85 26.19
CA HIS A 48 -24.95 16.92 27.08
C HIS A 48 -24.32 18.08 26.30
N GLN A 49 -24.89 19.27 26.44
CA GLN A 49 -24.36 20.50 25.87
C GLN A 49 -23.52 21.19 26.93
N VAL A 50 -22.27 21.49 26.62
CA VAL A 50 -21.45 22.37 27.44
C VAL A 50 -21.91 23.81 27.18
N PRO A 51 -22.28 24.58 28.22
CA PRO A 51 -22.61 25.97 28.02
C PRO A 51 -21.43 26.75 27.45
N ASN A 52 -21.67 27.42 26.34
CA ASN A 52 -20.65 28.30 25.75
C ASN A 52 -20.46 29.55 26.63
N ALA A 53 -19.20 29.95 26.86
CA ALA A 53 -18.93 31.26 27.44
C ALA A 53 -19.30 32.38 26.46
N VAL A 54 -19.46 33.59 26.97
CA VAL A 54 -19.80 34.74 26.12
C VAL A 54 -18.71 34.96 25.08
N GLY A 55 -19.06 34.83 23.81
CA GLY A 55 -18.16 35.00 22.67
C GLY A 55 -17.60 33.68 22.11
N ASP A 56 -17.89 32.52 22.74
CA ASP A 56 -17.52 31.20 22.19
C ASP A 56 -18.46 30.79 21.05
N THR A 57 -17.93 29.94 20.16
CA THR A 57 -18.68 29.35 19.08
C THR A 57 -18.71 27.83 19.21
N SER A 58 -19.75 27.18 18.71
CA SER A 58 -19.86 25.72 18.66
C SER A 58 -19.21 25.10 17.40
N TYR A 59 -18.63 25.92 16.55
CA TYR A 59 -17.96 25.51 15.32
C TYR A 59 -16.55 26.14 15.23
N GLN A 60 -15.74 25.61 14.32
CA GLN A 60 -14.36 26.05 14.15
C GLN A 60 -14.29 27.48 13.58
N THR A 61 -13.65 28.39 14.31
CA THR A 61 -13.41 29.78 13.88
C THR A 61 -11.90 30.11 13.79
N LEU A 62 -11.04 29.24 14.26
CA LEU A 62 -9.59 29.44 14.23
C LEU A 62 -8.96 28.76 13.03
N THR A 63 -8.03 29.43 12.36
CA THR A 63 -7.19 28.82 11.34
C THR A 63 -6.13 27.95 12.02
N GLN A 64 -6.00 26.72 11.56
CA GLN A 64 -4.98 25.81 12.07
C GLN A 64 -3.67 26.00 11.28
N ASP A 65 -2.57 26.20 11.99
CA ASP A 65 -1.23 26.07 11.41
C ASP A 65 -0.80 24.61 11.44
N HIS A 66 -0.66 23.99 10.27
CA HIS A 66 -0.20 22.61 10.13
C HIS A 66 1.32 22.46 10.11
N GLY A 67 2.08 23.57 10.20
CA GLY A 67 3.55 23.57 10.20
C GLY A 67 4.20 23.02 8.92
N LEU A 68 3.45 22.92 7.82
CA LEU A 68 3.89 22.28 6.56
C LEU A 68 5.04 23.03 5.87
N VAL A 69 5.29 24.29 6.22
CA VAL A 69 6.42 25.08 5.69
C VAL A 69 7.78 24.45 6.02
N ASN A 70 7.85 23.65 7.12
CA ASN A 70 9.05 22.98 7.58
C ASN A 70 9.14 21.52 7.09
N ALA A 71 8.16 21.02 6.32
CA ALA A 71 8.20 19.67 5.79
C ALA A 71 9.35 19.51 4.79
N LEU A 72 10.04 18.36 4.84
CA LEU A 72 11.15 18.05 3.91
C LEU A 72 10.71 18.16 2.45
N ASP A 73 9.47 17.79 2.15
CA ASP A 73 8.91 17.85 0.80
C ASP A 73 8.96 19.25 0.17
N GLN A 74 8.98 20.34 0.94
CA GLN A 74 9.18 21.69 0.38
C GLN A 74 10.54 21.82 -0.31
N GLN A 75 11.58 21.23 0.30
CA GLN A 75 12.91 21.21 -0.27
C GLN A 75 12.97 20.27 -1.50
N LEU A 76 12.33 19.09 -1.40
CA LEU A 76 12.27 18.16 -2.53
C LEU A 76 11.54 18.76 -3.73
N ILE A 77 10.42 19.44 -3.52
CA ILE A 77 9.65 20.13 -4.56
C ILE A 77 10.52 21.18 -5.27
N ALA A 78 11.23 22.01 -4.49
CA ALA A 78 12.12 23.02 -5.05
C ALA A 78 13.25 22.41 -5.90
N GLN A 79 13.86 21.31 -5.44
CA GLN A 79 14.91 20.60 -6.19
C GLN A 79 14.37 19.86 -7.43
N CYS A 80 13.10 19.42 -7.39
CA CYS A 80 12.44 18.74 -8.50
C CYS A 80 11.78 19.72 -9.49
N GLU A 81 11.94 21.03 -9.35
CA GLU A 81 11.31 22.03 -10.23
C GLU A 81 11.53 21.76 -11.73
N PRO A 82 12.74 21.39 -12.22
CA PRO A 82 12.94 21.07 -13.63
C PRO A 82 12.11 19.89 -14.12
N ALA A 83 11.87 18.88 -13.25
CA ALA A 83 11.01 17.75 -13.57
C ALA A 83 9.53 18.15 -13.53
N LEU A 84 9.15 18.94 -12.55
CA LEU A 84 7.77 19.38 -12.38
C LEU A 84 7.33 20.37 -13.45
N SER A 85 8.21 21.31 -13.87
CA SER A 85 7.85 22.33 -14.86
C SER A 85 8.01 21.87 -16.31
N GLU A 86 9.10 21.17 -16.61
CA GLU A 86 9.56 20.86 -17.98
C GLU A 86 9.66 19.37 -18.29
N GLY A 87 9.39 18.48 -17.31
CA GLY A 87 9.55 17.02 -17.47
C GLY A 87 11.02 16.57 -17.59
N LYS A 88 11.99 17.42 -17.23
CA LYS A 88 13.42 17.10 -17.30
C LYS A 88 13.81 16.16 -16.17
N PRO A 89 14.58 15.09 -16.43
CA PRO A 89 15.06 14.19 -15.38
C PRO A 89 15.88 14.92 -14.31
N VAL A 90 15.63 14.60 -13.04
CA VAL A 90 16.42 15.07 -11.89
C VAL A 90 16.85 13.90 -11.03
N SER A 91 18.09 13.97 -10.51
CA SER A 91 18.62 12.97 -9.58
C SER A 91 19.52 13.65 -8.56
N PHE A 92 19.30 13.35 -7.26
CA PHE A 92 20.09 13.90 -6.17
C PHE A 92 20.05 13.01 -4.93
N ILE A 93 20.89 13.36 -3.94
CA ILE A 93 20.97 12.65 -2.64
C ILE A 93 20.42 13.55 -1.54
N GLN A 94 19.58 12.96 -0.67
CA GLN A 94 18.96 13.62 0.47
C GLN A 94 19.19 12.82 1.74
N ASN A 95 19.66 13.44 2.80
CA ASN A 95 19.66 12.81 4.14
C ASN A 95 18.28 12.89 4.79
N VAL A 96 17.87 11.80 5.42
CA VAL A 96 16.58 11.72 6.11
C VAL A 96 16.74 11.26 7.55
N ARG A 97 15.80 11.65 8.39
CA ARG A 97 15.72 11.26 9.80
C ARG A 97 14.31 10.80 10.13
N ASN A 98 14.16 10.05 11.21
CA ASN A 98 12.86 9.53 11.66
C ASN A 98 11.79 10.62 11.92
N LEU A 99 12.19 11.85 12.16
CA LEU A 99 11.27 13.00 12.29
C LEU A 99 10.70 13.48 10.93
N ASN A 100 11.33 13.11 9.79
CA ASN A 100 10.84 13.43 8.47
C ASN A 100 9.75 12.42 8.08
N ARG A 101 8.50 12.80 8.28
CA ARG A 101 7.32 11.94 8.05
C ARG A 101 6.66 12.29 6.72
N SER A 102 5.96 11.29 6.14
CA SER A 102 5.19 11.43 4.89
C SER A 102 5.99 12.00 3.72
N ILE A 103 7.30 11.70 3.69
CA ILE A 103 8.20 12.14 2.61
C ILE A 103 7.64 11.66 1.27
N GLY A 104 7.53 12.56 0.30
CA GLY A 104 7.05 12.30 -1.06
C GLY A 104 5.56 12.54 -1.27
N ALA A 105 4.77 12.68 -0.21
CA ALA A 105 3.33 12.90 -0.35
C ALA A 105 2.99 14.26 -1.00
N MET A 106 3.65 15.34 -0.57
CA MET A 106 3.45 16.66 -1.16
C MET A 106 4.07 16.76 -2.56
N LEU A 107 5.25 16.16 -2.78
CA LEU A 107 5.88 16.08 -4.10
C LEU A 107 4.97 15.35 -5.08
N SER A 108 4.42 14.20 -4.69
CA SER A 108 3.45 13.43 -5.49
C SER A 108 2.17 14.23 -5.77
N GLY A 109 1.73 15.03 -4.81
CA GLY A 109 0.61 15.96 -4.99
C GLY A 109 0.88 17.00 -6.08
N GLN A 110 2.13 17.50 -6.23
CA GLN A 110 2.50 18.41 -7.33
C GLN A 110 2.51 17.67 -8.67
N VAL A 111 3.07 16.45 -8.73
CA VAL A 111 3.04 15.61 -9.94
C VAL A 111 1.59 15.35 -10.36
N ALA A 112 0.74 14.87 -9.46
CA ALA A 112 -0.65 14.54 -9.76
C ALA A 112 -1.47 15.77 -10.19
N ARG A 113 -1.23 16.95 -9.58
CA ARG A 113 -1.89 18.20 -9.97
C ARG A 113 -1.58 18.62 -11.40
N LYS A 114 -0.34 18.42 -11.85
CA LYS A 114 0.10 18.86 -13.17
C LYS A 114 -0.09 17.79 -14.25
N TYR A 115 0.18 16.54 -13.94
CA TYR A 115 0.22 15.45 -14.92
C TYR A 115 -0.92 14.45 -14.76
N GLY A 116 -1.82 14.67 -13.80
CA GLY A 116 -2.95 13.79 -13.54
C GLY A 116 -2.51 12.40 -13.08
N HIS A 117 -3.36 11.41 -13.39
CA HIS A 117 -3.12 10.02 -13.03
C HIS A 117 -1.92 9.38 -13.77
N ALA A 118 -1.64 9.84 -14.99
CA ALA A 118 -0.52 9.31 -15.78
C ALA A 118 0.86 9.63 -15.17
N GLY A 119 0.95 10.72 -14.37
CA GLY A 119 2.20 11.13 -13.74
C GLY A 119 3.30 11.53 -14.74
N LEU A 120 4.53 11.34 -14.34
CA LEU A 120 5.74 11.57 -15.16
C LEU A 120 6.25 10.24 -15.76
N PRO A 121 7.02 10.27 -16.86
CA PRO A 121 7.71 9.09 -17.36
C PRO A 121 8.59 8.42 -16.29
N ASP A 122 8.76 7.11 -16.36
CA ASP A 122 9.58 6.36 -15.39
C ASP A 122 11.00 6.93 -15.31
N GLY A 123 11.54 7.03 -14.08
CA GLY A 123 12.89 7.55 -13.82
C GLY A 123 13.05 9.06 -13.98
N THR A 124 11.98 9.84 -14.15
CA THR A 124 12.10 11.31 -14.27
C THR A 124 12.60 11.95 -12.98
N ILE A 125 12.13 11.48 -11.81
CA ILE A 125 12.62 11.94 -10.50
C ILE A 125 13.22 10.74 -9.78
N HIS A 126 14.52 10.81 -9.46
CA HIS A 126 15.23 9.80 -8.69
C HIS A 126 15.91 10.44 -7.49
N ILE A 127 15.46 10.08 -6.28
CA ILE A 127 16.04 10.61 -5.04
C ILE A 127 16.60 9.46 -4.21
N GLN A 128 17.94 9.41 -4.11
CA GLN A 128 18.59 8.54 -3.14
C GLN A 128 18.51 9.19 -1.76
N MET A 129 18.04 8.45 -0.78
CA MET A 129 17.91 8.93 0.61
C MET A 129 18.78 8.11 1.53
N ASN A 130 19.47 8.77 2.48
CA ASN A 130 20.33 8.09 3.45
C ASN A 130 19.84 8.35 4.87
N GLY A 131 19.63 7.29 5.63
CA GLY A 131 19.25 7.39 7.05
C GLY A 131 17.99 6.58 7.40
N THR A 132 17.33 6.96 8.49
CA THR A 132 16.08 6.33 8.93
C THR A 132 14.92 7.24 8.59
N ALA A 133 14.07 6.81 7.67
CA ALA A 133 12.87 7.57 7.28
C ALA A 133 11.75 7.43 8.31
N GLY A 134 11.03 8.52 8.58
CA GLY A 134 9.86 8.52 9.45
C GLY A 134 8.64 7.83 8.83
N GLN A 135 7.55 7.79 9.59
CA GLN A 135 6.31 7.13 9.15
C GLN A 135 5.80 7.66 7.80
N SER A 136 5.19 6.75 7.01
CA SER A 136 4.58 7.05 5.72
C SER A 136 5.59 7.54 4.67
N PHE A 137 6.84 7.05 4.71
CA PHE A 137 7.81 7.28 3.65
C PHE A 137 7.27 6.78 2.31
N GLY A 138 7.33 7.60 1.26
CA GLY A 138 6.80 7.26 -0.06
C GLY A 138 5.28 7.10 -0.11
N ALA A 139 4.54 7.65 0.85
CA ALA A 139 3.07 7.63 0.82
C ALA A 139 2.54 8.33 -0.44
N PHE A 140 1.62 7.66 -1.14
CA PHE A 140 1.00 8.13 -2.39
C PHE A 140 1.99 8.45 -3.51
N LEU A 141 3.18 7.83 -3.50
CA LEU A 141 4.24 8.14 -4.46
C LEU A 141 3.74 7.96 -5.90
N ALA A 142 3.83 9.03 -6.68
CA ALA A 142 3.27 9.12 -8.02
C ALA A 142 4.19 8.50 -9.09
N HIS A 143 3.63 8.15 -10.24
CA HIS A 143 4.39 7.70 -11.42
C HIS A 143 5.54 8.64 -11.76
N GLY A 144 6.68 8.07 -12.14
CA GLY A 144 7.91 8.76 -12.52
C GLY A 144 8.79 9.18 -11.35
N VAL A 145 8.35 8.94 -10.10
CA VAL A 145 9.14 9.21 -8.89
C VAL A 145 9.72 7.91 -8.34
N THR A 146 11.04 7.88 -8.18
CA THR A 146 11.77 6.78 -7.54
C THR A 146 12.46 7.27 -6.27
N PHE A 147 12.18 6.60 -5.15
CA PHE A 147 12.88 6.76 -3.88
C PHE A 147 13.75 5.55 -3.60
N ASP A 148 15.07 5.75 -3.44
CA ASP A 148 16.05 4.73 -3.04
C ASP A 148 16.58 5.05 -1.64
N LEU A 149 16.02 4.38 -0.63
CA LEU A 149 16.41 4.56 0.77
C LEU A 149 17.52 3.58 1.14
N VAL A 150 18.70 4.13 1.38
CA VAL A 150 19.83 3.44 1.99
C VAL A 150 19.75 3.60 3.51
N GLY A 151 19.12 2.65 4.15
CA GLY A 151 18.80 2.74 5.58
C GLY A 151 17.51 2.00 5.92
N GLU A 152 16.69 2.57 6.80
CA GLU A 152 15.51 1.93 7.37
C GLU A 152 14.28 2.83 7.23
N GLY A 153 13.12 2.23 7.06
CA GLY A 153 11.82 2.92 7.06
C GLY A 153 11.00 2.59 8.30
N ASN A 154 10.24 3.56 8.80
CA ASN A 154 9.28 3.35 9.88
C ASN A 154 7.97 2.73 9.35
N ASP A 155 6.86 2.81 10.09
CA ASP A 155 5.56 2.28 9.67
C ASP A 155 4.99 2.97 8.42
N TYR A 156 4.09 2.28 7.72
CA TYR A 156 3.34 2.79 6.56
C TYR A 156 4.20 3.20 5.35
N VAL A 157 5.39 2.62 5.17
CA VAL A 157 6.16 2.82 3.94
C VAL A 157 5.28 2.46 2.74
N GLY A 158 5.23 3.34 1.74
CA GLY A 158 4.45 3.13 0.51
C GLY A 158 2.92 3.07 0.71
N LYS A 159 2.38 3.62 1.82
CA LYS A 159 0.93 3.73 2.00
C LYS A 159 0.30 4.41 0.80
N GLY A 160 -0.68 3.74 0.16
CA GLY A 160 -1.36 4.29 -1.01
C GLY A 160 -0.42 4.53 -2.21
N LEU A 161 0.68 3.79 -2.34
CA LEU A 161 1.60 3.88 -3.49
C LEU A 161 0.81 3.95 -4.79
N SER A 162 1.06 4.97 -5.61
CA SER A 162 0.23 5.36 -6.75
C SER A 162 1.01 5.42 -8.07
N GLY A 163 1.95 4.51 -8.26
CA GLY A 163 2.70 4.34 -9.51
C GLY A 163 4.20 4.59 -9.40
N GLY A 164 4.69 5.17 -8.31
CA GLY A 164 6.12 5.38 -8.07
C GLY A 164 6.87 4.09 -7.73
N ARG A 165 8.19 4.22 -7.57
CA ARG A 165 9.06 3.11 -7.16
C ARG A 165 9.71 3.40 -5.82
N ILE A 166 9.63 2.45 -4.90
CA ILE A 166 10.28 2.49 -3.59
C ILE A 166 11.32 1.38 -3.51
N ILE A 167 12.55 1.75 -3.17
CA ILE A 167 13.66 0.83 -2.92
C ILE A 167 14.12 1.09 -1.50
N VAL A 168 14.20 0.05 -0.65
CA VAL A 168 14.79 0.15 0.69
C VAL A 168 15.83 -0.95 0.83
N ARG A 169 17.03 -0.56 1.19
CA ARG A 169 18.16 -1.48 1.31
C ARG A 169 19.09 -1.08 2.46
N PRO A 170 19.75 -2.06 3.10
CA PRO A 170 20.67 -1.77 4.19
C PRO A 170 21.82 -0.86 3.74
N ASN A 171 22.39 -0.14 4.69
CA ASN A 171 23.64 0.58 4.46
C ASN A 171 24.79 -0.41 4.16
N ASN A 172 25.73 -0.04 3.30
CA ASN A 172 26.87 -0.86 2.93
C ASN A 172 27.78 -1.29 4.11
N SER A 173 27.66 -0.65 5.26
CA SER A 173 28.33 -1.06 6.51
C SER A 173 27.62 -2.17 7.26
N PHE A 174 26.38 -2.50 6.92
CA PHE A 174 25.63 -3.61 7.51
C PHE A 174 26.31 -4.94 7.19
N ARG A 175 26.47 -5.80 8.21
CA ARG A 175 27.18 -7.09 8.10
C ARG A 175 26.30 -8.29 8.38
N GLY A 176 25.03 -8.09 8.69
CA GLY A 176 24.05 -9.14 8.89
C GLY A 176 23.41 -9.63 7.59
N ALA A 177 22.69 -10.73 7.65
CA ALA A 177 21.82 -11.18 6.56
C ALA A 177 20.56 -10.32 6.54
N SER A 178 20.28 -9.64 5.42
CA SER A 178 19.13 -8.72 5.29
C SER A 178 17.80 -9.46 5.56
N HIS A 179 17.61 -10.65 5.02
CA HIS A 179 16.40 -11.46 5.18
C HIS A 179 16.12 -11.94 6.63
N GLN A 180 17.03 -11.67 7.57
CA GLN A 180 16.84 -11.96 9.00
C GLN A 180 16.66 -10.70 9.85
N ASN A 181 16.66 -9.52 9.22
CA ASN A 181 16.60 -8.24 9.91
C ASN A 181 15.47 -7.36 9.39
N ILE A 182 14.74 -6.73 10.32
CA ILE A 182 13.68 -5.78 9.97
C ILE A 182 14.31 -4.53 9.34
N ILE A 183 13.80 -4.12 8.20
CA ILE A 183 14.23 -2.91 7.49
C ILE A 183 13.11 -1.87 7.37
N VAL A 184 11.86 -2.28 7.46
CA VAL A 184 10.68 -1.41 7.45
C VAL A 184 9.71 -1.82 8.54
N GLY A 185 8.96 -0.87 9.09
CA GLY A 185 8.00 -1.11 10.16
C GLY A 185 6.74 -1.83 9.71
N ASN A 186 5.62 -1.53 10.36
CA ASN A 186 4.33 -2.18 10.15
C ASN A 186 3.51 -1.54 9.03
N THR A 187 2.53 -2.28 8.50
CA THR A 187 1.48 -1.78 7.59
C THR A 187 2.06 -1.16 6.32
N VAL A 188 3.17 -1.73 5.85
CA VAL A 188 3.87 -1.32 4.62
C VAL A 188 2.98 -1.62 3.40
N LEU A 189 2.95 -0.72 2.41
CA LEU A 189 2.13 -0.81 1.18
C LEU A 189 0.61 -0.88 1.44
N TYR A 190 0.14 -0.39 2.58
CA TYR A 190 -1.30 -0.33 2.86
C TYR A 190 -2.06 0.39 1.74
N GLY A 191 -3.00 -0.30 1.12
CA GLY A 191 -3.83 0.27 0.06
C GLY A 191 -3.05 0.74 -1.18
N ALA A 192 -1.87 0.19 -1.46
CA ALA A 192 -1.09 0.49 -2.67
C ALA A 192 -1.86 0.07 -3.92
N ILE A 193 -2.01 0.99 -4.89
CA ILE A 193 -2.85 0.78 -6.09
C ILE A 193 -2.04 0.57 -7.37
N ALA A 194 -0.80 1.05 -7.43
CA ALA A 194 0.10 0.92 -8.58
C ALA A 194 1.54 1.20 -8.17
N GLY A 195 2.50 0.87 -9.03
CA GLY A 195 3.92 1.10 -8.80
C GLY A 195 4.67 -0.14 -8.33
N SER A 196 5.88 0.05 -7.81
CA SER A 196 6.72 -1.06 -7.37
C SER A 196 7.47 -0.77 -6.06
N ALA A 197 7.72 -1.82 -5.28
CA ALA A 197 8.51 -1.71 -4.05
C ALA A 197 9.47 -2.90 -3.92
N PHE A 198 10.74 -2.63 -3.61
CA PHE A 198 11.81 -3.61 -3.45
C PHE A 198 12.49 -3.39 -2.09
N LEU A 199 12.27 -4.31 -1.16
CA LEU A 199 12.65 -4.17 0.24
C LEU A 199 13.62 -5.28 0.62
N SER A 200 14.91 -4.96 0.73
CA SER A 200 15.95 -5.92 1.13
C SER A 200 16.03 -6.00 2.65
N GLY A 201 15.17 -6.82 3.20
CA GLY A 201 14.99 -7.07 4.61
C GLY A 201 13.56 -7.48 4.94
N VAL A 202 13.28 -7.64 6.22
CA VAL A 202 11.97 -8.07 6.74
C VAL A 202 11.08 -6.85 6.99
N ALA A 203 9.82 -6.95 6.59
CA ALA A 203 8.78 -6.01 6.98
C ALA A 203 8.10 -6.47 8.28
N GLY A 204 7.60 -5.51 9.05
CA GLY A 204 6.81 -5.77 10.23
C GLY A 204 5.45 -6.41 9.92
N GLU A 205 4.49 -6.28 10.84
CA GLU A 205 3.15 -6.83 10.69
C GLU A 205 2.34 -6.09 9.62
N ARG A 206 1.32 -6.78 9.06
CA ARG A 206 0.35 -6.22 8.11
C ARG A 206 0.97 -5.69 6.82
N PHE A 207 2.02 -6.36 6.34
CA PHE A 207 2.59 -6.08 5.02
C PHE A 207 1.54 -6.27 3.92
N ALA A 208 1.43 -5.33 2.98
CA ALA A 208 0.52 -5.37 1.83
C ALA A 208 -0.98 -5.55 2.20
N VAL A 209 -1.41 -5.07 3.39
CA VAL A 209 -2.83 -5.05 3.75
C VAL A 209 -3.61 -4.14 2.81
N ARG A 210 -4.74 -4.64 2.28
CA ARG A 210 -5.57 -3.92 1.27
C ARG A 210 -4.80 -3.47 0.04
N HIS A 211 -3.71 -4.12 -0.27
CA HIS A 211 -2.95 -3.90 -1.50
C HIS A 211 -3.81 -4.27 -2.72
N SER A 212 -3.83 -3.43 -3.75
CA SER A 212 -4.78 -3.60 -4.85
C SER A 212 -4.19 -3.51 -6.27
N GLY A 213 -2.88 -3.25 -6.43
CA GLY A 213 -2.35 -3.14 -7.79
C GLY A 213 -0.84 -2.99 -7.94
N ALA A 214 -0.08 -2.70 -6.89
CA ALA A 214 1.37 -2.58 -7.02
C ALA A 214 2.08 -3.94 -7.12
N ALA A 215 3.34 -3.94 -7.50
CA ALA A 215 4.22 -5.12 -7.51
C ALA A 215 5.30 -4.94 -6.44
N CYS A 216 5.52 -5.95 -5.60
CA CYS A 216 6.51 -5.80 -4.55
C CYS A 216 7.26 -7.10 -4.22
N VAL A 217 8.52 -6.92 -3.80
CA VAL A 217 9.38 -8.00 -3.29
C VAL A 217 9.91 -7.59 -1.92
N VAL A 218 9.82 -8.52 -0.97
CA VAL A 218 10.30 -8.36 0.41
C VAL A 218 10.97 -9.65 0.87
N GLU A 219 11.92 -9.57 1.78
CA GLU A 219 12.69 -10.76 2.21
C GLU A 219 12.11 -11.46 3.45
N GLY A 220 10.97 -11.01 3.94
CA GLY A 220 10.20 -11.62 5.02
C GLY A 220 9.11 -10.69 5.53
N THR A 221 8.11 -11.22 6.24
CA THR A 221 6.99 -10.44 6.79
C THR A 221 6.60 -10.89 8.19
N GLY A 222 6.07 -9.98 9.00
CA GLY A 222 5.40 -10.33 10.24
C GLY A 222 4.00 -10.92 10.03
N ASP A 223 3.19 -10.93 11.09
CA ASP A 223 1.81 -11.45 11.08
C ASP A 223 0.90 -10.66 10.12
N HIS A 224 -0.15 -11.30 9.59
CA HIS A 224 -1.19 -10.68 8.76
C HIS A 224 -0.71 -10.11 7.41
N GLY A 225 0.36 -10.67 6.81
CA GLY A 225 0.78 -10.30 5.46
C GLY A 225 -0.32 -10.54 4.43
N CYS A 226 -0.50 -9.65 3.45
CA CYS A 226 -1.51 -9.71 2.38
C CYS A 226 -2.97 -9.80 2.88
N GLU A 227 -3.25 -9.40 4.12
CA GLU A 227 -4.61 -9.39 4.67
C GLU A 227 -5.51 -8.44 3.87
N TYR A 228 -6.68 -8.93 3.42
CA TYR A 228 -7.61 -8.17 2.55
C TYR A 228 -6.99 -7.63 1.25
N MET A 229 -5.95 -8.25 0.74
CA MET A 229 -5.39 -7.91 -0.57
C MET A 229 -6.42 -8.15 -1.68
N THR A 230 -6.55 -7.20 -2.62
CA THR A 230 -7.56 -7.22 -3.68
C THR A 230 -6.96 -7.22 -5.10
N GLY A 231 -5.65 -7.04 -5.25
CA GLY A 231 -4.97 -7.01 -6.54
C GLY A 231 -3.46 -6.87 -6.39
N GLY A 232 -2.74 -6.83 -7.52
CA GLY A 232 -1.29 -6.71 -7.54
C GLY A 232 -0.54 -8.01 -7.31
N THR A 233 0.79 -7.92 -7.19
CA THR A 233 1.68 -9.05 -7.00
C THR A 233 2.63 -8.84 -5.83
N VAL A 234 2.69 -9.82 -4.95
CA VAL A 234 3.59 -9.84 -3.78
C VAL A 234 4.54 -11.02 -3.87
N VAL A 235 5.83 -10.79 -3.69
CA VAL A 235 6.85 -11.86 -3.57
C VAL A 235 7.52 -11.75 -2.20
N VAL A 236 7.51 -12.84 -1.45
CA VAL A 236 8.20 -12.95 -0.15
C VAL A 236 9.31 -13.98 -0.27
N LEU A 237 10.57 -13.57 -0.07
CA LEU A 237 11.76 -14.40 -0.25
C LEU A 237 12.22 -15.10 1.04
N GLY A 238 11.42 -15.08 2.08
CA GLY A 238 11.72 -15.66 3.38
C GLY A 238 10.48 -15.90 4.23
N ASP A 239 10.66 -15.90 5.53
CA ASP A 239 9.61 -16.26 6.49
C ASP A 239 8.44 -15.30 6.48
N THR A 240 7.26 -15.84 6.76
CA THR A 240 6.04 -15.08 7.03
C THR A 240 5.59 -15.28 8.47
N GLY A 241 4.89 -14.29 9.03
CA GLY A 241 4.16 -14.49 10.26
C GLY A 241 2.85 -15.27 10.06
N ARG A 242 2.02 -15.32 11.11
CA ARG A 242 0.73 -16.04 11.12
C ARG A 242 -0.34 -15.29 10.33
N ASN A 243 -1.39 -16.02 9.99
CA ASN A 243 -2.62 -15.49 9.38
C ASN A 243 -2.38 -14.75 8.05
N PHE A 244 -1.36 -15.17 7.31
CA PHE A 244 -1.06 -14.62 5.97
C PHE A 244 -2.26 -14.84 5.04
N ALA A 245 -2.55 -13.87 4.17
CA ALA A 245 -3.64 -13.87 3.19
C ALA A 245 -5.07 -13.95 3.78
N ALA A 246 -5.27 -13.62 5.06
CA ALA A 246 -6.61 -13.58 5.65
C ALA A 246 -7.50 -12.59 4.89
N GLY A 247 -8.67 -13.05 4.39
CA GLY A 247 -9.59 -12.20 3.63
C GLY A 247 -9.07 -11.74 2.26
N MET A 248 -7.98 -12.30 1.74
CA MET A 248 -7.46 -11.99 0.41
C MET A 248 -8.47 -12.40 -0.66
N SER A 249 -8.89 -11.45 -1.50
CA SER A 249 -9.92 -11.65 -2.52
C SER A 249 -9.47 -11.39 -3.95
N GLY A 250 -8.25 -10.89 -4.17
CA GLY A 250 -7.68 -10.65 -5.50
C GLY A 250 -6.16 -10.51 -5.44
N GLY A 251 -5.53 -10.48 -6.64
CA GLY A 251 -4.08 -10.50 -6.77
C GLY A 251 -3.46 -11.86 -6.55
N VAL A 252 -2.12 -11.91 -6.53
CA VAL A 252 -1.35 -13.14 -6.31
C VAL A 252 -0.19 -12.86 -5.37
N ALA A 253 0.11 -13.83 -4.50
CA ALA A 253 1.35 -13.80 -3.72
C ALA A 253 2.18 -15.07 -3.98
N TYR A 254 3.51 -14.92 -3.97
CA TYR A 254 4.48 -16.00 -4.06
C TYR A 254 5.35 -15.97 -2.81
N VAL A 255 5.46 -17.10 -2.13
CA VAL A 255 6.23 -17.21 -0.88
C VAL A 255 7.28 -18.30 -1.06
N TYR A 256 8.53 -17.95 -0.85
CA TYR A 256 9.63 -18.92 -0.84
C TYR A 256 9.64 -19.71 0.48
N ASP A 257 9.35 -21.01 0.40
CA ASP A 257 9.11 -21.89 1.55
C ASP A 257 9.98 -23.16 1.49
N PRO A 258 11.31 -23.05 1.63
CA PRO A 258 12.19 -24.22 1.55
C PRO A 258 11.99 -25.22 2.69
N GLU A 259 11.40 -24.81 3.81
CA GLU A 259 11.15 -25.65 4.98
C GLU A 259 9.73 -26.24 5.01
N ALA A 260 8.89 -25.96 4.01
CA ALA A 260 7.51 -26.40 3.90
C ALA A 260 6.63 -26.06 5.14
N GLN A 261 6.84 -24.88 5.73
CA GLN A 261 6.11 -24.42 6.92
C GLN A 261 5.01 -23.40 6.61
N PHE A 262 5.03 -22.78 5.44
CA PHE A 262 4.14 -21.67 5.09
C PHE A 262 2.65 -22.05 5.17
N LYS A 263 2.28 -23.27 4.80
CA LYS A 263 0.88 -23.75 4.86
C LYS A 263 0.26 -23.59 6.25
N GLN A 264 1.06 -23.73 7.31
CA GLN A 264 0.59 -23.60 8.70
C GLN A 264 0.40 -22.13 9.11
N ARG A 265 1.05 -21.21 8.42
CA ARG A 265 1.02 -19.76 8.67
C ARG A 265 -0.01 -19.04 7.81
N CYS A 266 -0.46 -19.65 6.70
CA CYS A 266 -1.42 -19.08 5.76
C CYS A 266 -2.87 -19.35 6.18
N ASN A 267 -3.71 -18.31 6.07
CA ASN A 267 -5.15 -18.47 6.23
C ASN A 267 -5.77 -18.91 4.89
N THR A 268 -6.05 -20.20 4.76
CA THR A 268 -6.54 -20.80 3.52
C THR A 268 -8.07 -20.74 3.34
N THR A 269 -8.79 -19.95 4.14
CA THR A 269 -10.26 -19.87 4.06
C THR A 269 -10.74 -19.37 2.69
N MET A 270 -10.04 -18.41 2.09
CA MET A 270 -10.41 -17.80 0.80
C MET A 270 -9.40 -18.03 -0.31
N VAL A 271 -8.26 -18.66 -0.03
CA VAL A 271 -7.18 -18.85 -0.99
C VAL A 271 -6.83 -20.33 -1.17
N ALA A 272 -6.36 -20.68 -2.37
CA ALA A 272 -5.74 -21.95 -2.68
C ALA A 272 -4.21 -21.78 -2.72
N LEU A 273 -3.49 -22.81 -2.29
CA LEU A 273 -2.04 -22.91 -2.36
C LEU A 273 -1.65 -23.91 -3.46
N SER A 274 -0.68 -23.54 -4.29
CA SER A 274 -0.09 -24.42 -5.30
C SER A 274 1.40 -24.12 -5.44
N ASN A 275 2.18 -25.06 -5.90
CA ASN A 275 3.59 -24.82 -6.24
C ASN A 275 3.67 -24.11 -7.60
N VAL A 276 4.69 -23.29 -7.80
CA VAL A 276 5.01 -22.73 -9.11
C VAL A 276 5.72 -23.81 -9.93
N THR A 277 5.26 -24.03 -11.16
CA THR A 277 5.79 -25.06 -12.04
C THR A 277 5.89 -24.59 -13.49
N HIS A 278 6.71 -25.22 -14.30
CA HIS A 278 6.88 -24.94 -15.74
C HIS A 278 5.75 -25.47 -16.65
N THR A 279 4.54 -25.72 -16.14
CA THR A 279 3.49 -26.36 -16.93
C THR A 279 2.75 -25.38 -17.85
N ALA A 280 2.48 -25.79 -19.09
CA ALA A 280 1.78 -24.98 -20.10
C ALA A 280 0.34 -24.58 -19.67
N GLU A 281 -0.32 -25.40 -18.89
CA GLU A 281 -1.67 -25.14 -18.36
C GLU A 281 -1.70 -23.97 -17.37
N GLN A 282 -0.67 -23.88 -16.54
CA GLN A 282 -0.48 -22.78 -15.61
C GLN A 282 -0.16 -21.47 -16.35
N ALA A 283 0.66 -21.54 -17.39
CA ALA A 283 1.03 -20.40 -18.22
C ALA A 283 -0.18 -19.71 -18.88
N GLN A 284 -1.20 -20.46 -19.35
CA GLN A 284 -2.40 -19.88 -19.97
C GLN A 284 -3.25 -19.06 -18.97
N HIS A 285 -3.42 -19.54 -17.76
CA HIS A 285 -4.13 -18.81 -16.70
C HIS A 285 -3.41 -17.52 -16.31
N ASP A 286 -2.09 -17.61 -16.23
CA ASP A 286 -1.25 -16.49 -15.83
C ASP A 286 -1.17 -15.42 -16.90
N ALA A 287 -1.14 -15.80 -18.17
CA ALA A 287 -1.16 -14.87 -19.31
C ALA A 287 -2.39 -13.94 -19.29
N VAL A 288 -3.57 -14.48 -19.00
CA VAL A 288 -4.80 -13.67 -18.90
C VAL A 288 -4.77 -12.75 -17.70
N TRP A 289 -4.29 -13.22 -16.56
CA TRP A 289 -4.15 -12.41 -15.35
C TRP A 289 -3.19 -11.23 -15.59
N HIS A 290 -2.07 -11.47 -16.25
CA HIS A 290 -1.08 -10.43 -16.57
C HIS A 290 -1.63 -9.40 -17.54
N ALA A 291 -2.30 -9.80 -18.60
CA ALA A 291 -2.93 -8.91 -19.56
C ALA A 291 -3.97 -7.96 -18.92
N ILE A 292 -4.66 -8.42 -17.87
CA ILE A 292 -5.64 -7.61 -17.15
C ILE A 292 -4.99 -6.59 -16.19
N ASN A 293 -3.84 -6.95 -15.58
CA ASN A 293 -3.30 -6.16 -14.47
C ASN A 293 -2.08 -5.30 -14.83
N PHE A 294 -1.37 -5.61 -15.92
CA PHE A 294 -0.07 -4.97 -16.19
C PHE A 294 0.08 -4.34 -17.57
N ASP A 295 -0.92 -4.33 -18.43
CA ASP A 295 -0.84 -3.89 -19.85
C ASP A 295 0.36 -4.49 -20.62
N ALA A 296 0.93 -5.60 -20.11
CA ALA A 296 2.16 -6.21 -20.59
C ALA A 296 1.88 -7.48 -21.41
N GLN A 297 2.87 -7.91 -22.18
CA GLN A 297 2.86 -9.20 -22.86
C GLN A 297 2.55 -10.33 -21.88
N PRO A 298 1.73 -11.31 -22.25
CA PRO A 298 1.43 -12.45 -21.39
C PRO A 298 2.70 -13.17 -21.00
N ALA A 299 2.97 -13.25 -19.70
CA ALA A 299 4.11 -13.95 -19.14
C ALA A 299 3.61 -15.09 -18.23
N SER A 300 4.40 -16.14 -18.08
CA SER A 300 4.09 -17.21 -17.14
C SER A 300 4.30 -16.75 -15.69
N ASP A 301 3.76 -17.48 -14.72
CA ASP A 301 4.08 -17.30 -13.29
C ASP A 301 5.58 -17.30 -13.05
N GLU A 302 6.29 -18.21 -13.70
CA GLU A 302 7.74 -18.33 -13.62
C GLU A 302 8.45 -17.09 -14.12
N ASP A 303 8.12 -16.63 -15.35
CA ASP A 303 8.77 -15.45 -15.95
C ASP A 303 8.58 -14.20 -15.10
N ASN A 304 7.37 -14.03 -14.56
CA ASN A 304 7.08 -12.89 -13.70
C ASN A 304 7.79 -12.95 -12.36
N LEU A 305 7.72 -14.11 -11.71
CA LEU A 305 8.39 -14.32 -10.45
C LEU A 305 9.89 -14.08 -10.59
N LYS A 306 10.51 -14.66 -11.63
CA LYS A 306 11.92 -14.49 -11.93
C LYS A 306 12.26 -13.02 -12.21
N SER A 307 11.51 -12.37 -13.07
CA SER A 307 11.70 -10.95 -13.39
C SER A 307 11.59 -10.05 -12.16
N MET A 308 10.65 -10.30 -11.27
CA MET A 308 10.51 -9.53 -10.02
C MET A 308 11.71 -9.73 -9.09
N ILE A 309 12.22 -10.96 -8.97
CA ILE A 309 13.40 -11.26 -8.15
C ILE A 309 14.67 -10.67 -8.78
N GLU A 310 14.81 -10.72 -10.11
CA GLU A 310 15.91 -10.07 -10.84
C GLU A 310 15.91 -8.54 -10.63
N GLN A 311 14.74 -7.91 -10.69
CA GLN A 311 14.60 -6.49 -10.39
C GLN A 311 14.94 -6.20 -8.92
N HIS A 312 14.51 -7.05 -7.98
CA HIS A 312 14.85 -6.90 -6.58
C HIS A 312 16.36 -6.96 -6.37
N PHE A 313 17.04 -7.94 -6.96
CA PHE A 313 18.49 -8.03 -6.93
C PHE A 313 19.17 -6.79 -7.56
N LYS A 314 18.69 -6.36 -8.74
CA LYS A 314 19.22 -5.20 -9.45
C LYS A 314 19.15 -3.91 -8.62
N TYR A 315 18.02 -3.68 -7.93
CA TYR A 315 17.81 -2.44 -7.19
C TYR A 315 18.41 -2.45 -5.79
N THR A 316 18.47 -3.61 -5.15
CA THR A 316 18.86 -3.70 -3.74
C THR A 316 20.23 -4.34 -3.51
N GLY A 317 20.71 -5.14 -4.45
CA GLY A 317 21.90 -5.98 -4.26
C GLY A 317 21.66 -7.15 -3.29
N SER A 318 20.40 -7.58 -3.12
CA SER A 318 20.01 -8.65 -2.18
C SER A 318 20.79 -9.94 -2.39
N GLU A 319 21.50 -10.38 -1.36
CA GLU A 319 22.17 -11.68 -1.39
C GLU A 319 21.16 -12.84 -1.45
N ARG A 320 20.02 -12.69 -0.77
CA ARG A 320 18.93 -13.68 -0.79
C ARG A 320 18.36 -13.88 -2.19
N ALA A 321 18.11 -12.77 -2.91
CA ALA A 321 17.64 -12.84 -4.29
C ALA A 321 18.68 -13.49 -5.22
N ARG A 322 19.96 -13.17 -5.03
CA ARG A 322 21.06 -13.80 -5.78
C ARG A 322 21.12 -15.29 -5.56
N GLU A 323 21.09 -15.76 -4.32
CA GLU A 323 21.10 -17.20 -3.98
C GLU A 323 19.96 -17.94 -4.68
N ILE A 324 18.75 -17.39 -4.68
CA ILE A 324 17.59 -17.98 -5.33
C ILE A 324 17.76 -18.00 -6.86
N LEU A 325 18.28 -16.92 -7.46
CA LEU A 325 18.49 -16.85 -8.91
C LEU A 325 19.62 -17.76 -9.40
N ASP A 326 20.68 -17.90 -8.61
CA ASP A 326 21.83 -18.76 -8.93
C ASP A 326 21.45 -20.26 -8.94
N ASP A 327 20.41 -20.65 -8.21
CA ASP A 327 19.89 -22.02 -8.16
C ASP A 327 18.40 -22.09 -8.57
N TRP A 328 18.04 -21.37 -9.63
CA TRP A 328 16.66 -21.13 -10.03
C TRP A 328 15.85 -22.40 -10.25
N ASP A 329 16.41 -23.40 -10.94
CA ASP A 329 15.71 -24.63 -11.29
C ASP A 329 15.27 -25.42 -10.04
N ASN A 330 16.07 -25.40 -8.98
CA ASN A 330 15.70 -26.01 -7.70
C ASN A 330 14.80 -25.08 -6.88
N ALA A 331 15.05 -23.77 -6.90
CA ALA A 331 14.33 -22.80 -6.11
C ALA A 331 12.87 -22.61 -6.56
N LEU A 332 12.59 -22.69 -7.86
CA LEU A 332 11.24 -22.49 -8.42
C LEU A 332 10.19 -23.37 -7.74
N GLY A 333 10.49 -24.66 -7.59
CA GLY A 333 9.58 -25.62 -6.96
C GLY A 333 9.34 -25.41 -5.46
N LEU A 334 10.14 -24.55 -4.80
CA LEU A 334 9.99 -24.17 -3.40
C LEU A 334 9.11 -22.92 -3.20
N PHE A 335 8.67 -22.29 -4.29
CA PHE A 335 7.71 -21.18 -4.19
C PHE A 335 6.29 -21.71 -4.10
N VAL A 336 5.56 -21.22 -3.11
CA VAL A 336 4.13 -21.44 -2.94
C VAL A 336 3.37 -20.23 -3.48
N LYS A 337 2.54 -20.47 -4.50
CA LYS A 337 1.60 -19.50 -5.04
C LYS A 337 0.35 -19.46 -4.17
N VAL A 338 -0.04 -18.27 -3.75
CA VAL A 338 -1.26 -17.98 -2.99
C VAL A 338 -2.24 -17.29 -3.92
N MET A 339 -3.36 -17.93 -4.23
CA MET A 339 -4.34 -17.44 -5.19
C MET A 339 -5.76 -17.49 -4.63
N PRO A 340 -6.51 -16.36 -4.59
CA PRO A 340 -7.90 -16.37 -4.14
C PRO A 340 -8.77 -17.25 -5.03
N THR A 341 -9.58 -18.12 -4.39
CA THR A 341 -10.37 -19.15 -5.08
C THR A 341 -11.43 -18.56 -6.02
N ASP A 342 -12.12 -17.52 -5.59
CA ASP A 342 -13.16 -16.90 -6.42
C ASP A 342 -12.57 -16.01 -7.52
N TYR A 343 -11.49 -15.31 -7.23
CA TYR A 343 -10.78 -14.53 -8.24
C TYR A 343 -10.26 -15.42 -9.37
N ARG A 344 -9.71 -16.58 -9.05
CA ARG A 344 -9.28 -17.59 -10.05
C ARG A 344 -10.43 -18.04 -10.95
N LYS A 345 -11.65 -18.24 -10.40
CA LYS A 345 -12.83 -18.59 -11.21
C LYS A 345 -13.20 -17.48 -12.19
N VAL A 346 -13.24 -16.23 -11.72
CA VAL A 346 -13.53 -15.07 -12.56
C VAL A 346 -12.52 -14.92 -13.70
N LEU A 347 -11.23 -15.11 -13.43
CA LEU A 347 -10.20 -15.06 -14.46
C LEU A 347 -10.37 -16.17 -15.50
N ALA A 348 -10.70 -17.39 -15.06
CA ALA A 348 -10.96 -18.52 -15.95
C ALA A 348 -12.20 -18.30 -16.83
N GLU A 349 -13.24 -17.66 -16.32
CA GLU A 349 -14.44 -17.29 -17.11
C GLU A 349 -14.12 -16.22 -18.15
N ARG A 350 -13.42 -15.15 -17.76
CA ARG A 350 -12.97 -14.09 -18.69
C ARG A 350 -12.05 -14.61 -19.79
N ALA A 351 -11.16 -15.56 -19.47
CA ALA A 351 -10.31 -16.20 -20.46
C ALA A 351 -11.11 -16.90 -21.56
N LYS A 352 -12.23 -17.56 -21.21
CA LYS A 352 -13.12 -18.21 -22.18
C LYS A 352 -13.84 -17.19 -23.07
N GLU A 353 -14.24 -16.05 -22.53
CA GLU A 353 -14.89 -14.97 -23.28
C GLU A 353 -13.95 -14.34 -24.32
N VAL A 354 -12.67 -14.13 -23.96
CA VAL A 354 -11.64 -13.59 -24.87
C VAL A 354 -11.32 -14.55 -26.00
N VAL A 355 -11.34 -15.87 -25.75
CA VAL A 355 -11.10 -16.90 -26.79
C VAL A 355 -12.32 -17.07 -27.71
N ALA A 356 -13.52 -16.70 -27.25
CA ALA A 356 -14.78 -16.83 -28.01
C ALA A 356 -15.11 -15.58 -28.86
N ALA A 357 -14.40 -14.45 -28.65
CA ALA A 357 -14.54 -13.19 -29.38
C ALA A 357 -13.48 -13.05 -30.50
#